data_6e550c8fea0997dd5665112f1b6bdba1
#
_entry.id   6e550c8fea0997dd5665112f1b6bdba1
#
_cell.length_a   1.000
_cell.length_b   1.000
_cell.length_c   1.000
_cell.angle_alpha   90.00
_cell.angle_beta   90.00
_cell.angle_gamma   90.00
#
_symmetry.space_group_name_H-M   'P 1'
#
loop_
_entity.id
_entity.type
_entity.pdbx_description
1 polymer ?
#
loop_
_entity_poly.entity_id
_entity_poly.type
_entity_poly.pdbx_seq_one_letter_code
_entity_poly.pdbx_strand_id
1 'polypeptide(L)'
;MISSNSDLPGVEVVWGGKLPSHGDFLWSQSRNALRVRLEDWLQAGMLQGRSQYGDAWREFVARAPLWNFLAPANALNVDCMVVGCIAPSCDRVGRQYPFVVGYAFPREMLLGSPALVTELPTLVTLLGYQMYSAIERAWPRTVLDSIWANVLAQWRRDWPCDILPAAQRAGSGSGSGTSTGSDIL
;
A
#
# COMPACT_ATOMS: atom_id res chain seq x y z
N MET A 1 18.43 10.13 8.23
CA MET A 1 16.99 10.37 8.10
C MET A 1 16.71 10.48 6.62
N ILE A 2 16.24 9.40 5.99
CA ILE A 2 15.80 9.41 4.59
C ILE A 2 14.34 9.80 4.66
N SER A 3 14.04 11.04 4.29
CA SER A 3 12.66 11.51 4.09
C SER A 3 12.06 10.61 3.00
N SER A 4 11.10 9.78 3.36
CA SER A 4 10.25 9.07 2.41
C SER A 4 9.32 10.09 1.75
N ASN A 5 9.87 10.85 0.81
CA ASN A 5 9.11 11.74 -0.03
C ASN A 5 8.38 10.86 -1.05
N SER A 6 7.21 10.33 -0.66
CA SER A 6 6.27 9.83 -1.65
C SER A 6 5.87 11.04 -2.48
N ASP A 7 6.29 11.07 -3.75
CA ASP A 7 5.97 12.16 -4.69
C ASP A 7 4.45 12.36 -4.93
N LEU A 8 3.60 11.62 -4.24
CA LEU A 8 2.15 11.77 -4.18
C LEU A 8 1.74 12.26 -2.81
N PRO A 9 1.45 13.56 -2.66
CA PRO A 9 1.09 14.13 -1.37
C PRO A 9 -0.16 13.44 -0.79
N GLY A 10 -0.05 12.95 0.44
CA GLY A 10 -1.15 12.30 1.15
C GLY A 10 -1.35 10.82 0.87
N VAL A 11 -0.59 10.19 -0.04
CA VAL A 11 -0.62 8.73 -0.21
C VAL A 11 0.33 8.08 0.78
N GLU A 12 -0.20 7.13 1.55
CA GLU A 12 0.57 6.39 2.55
C GLU A 12 0.65 4.91 2.21
N VAL A 13 1.78 4.29 2.51
CA VAL A 13 1.95 2.83 2.42
C VAL A 13 1.58 2.21 3.76
N VAL A 14 0.71 1.19 3.72
CA VAL A 14 0.41 0.33 4.87
C VAL A 14 0.69 -1.12 4.50
N TRP A 15 1.41 -1.81 5.36
CA TRP A 15 1.67 -3.23 5.15
C TRP A 15 1.80 -3.95 6.49
N GLY A 16 1.49 -5.26 6.49
CA GLY A 16 1.66 -6.07 7.68
C GLY A 16 1.19 -7.50 7.51
N GLY A 17 1.36 -8.26 8.57
CA GLY A 17 1.08 -9.69 8.63
C GLY A 17 2.29 -10.52 8.99
N LYS A 18 2.40 -11.73 8.45
CA LYS A 18 3.53 -12.63 8.67
C LYS A 18 4.37 -12.82 7.42
N LEU A 19 5.67 -12.93 7.60
CA LEU A 19 6.62 -13.28 6.55
C LEU A 19 7.53 -14.41 7.01
N PRO A 20 7.96 -15.32 6.10
CA PRO A 20 8.83 -16.44 6.44
C PRO A 20 10.19 -16.05 7.03
N SER A 21 10.61 -14.80 6.83
CA SER A 21 11.83 -14.24 7.41
C SER A 21 11.77 -13.96 8.91
N HIS A 22 10.56 -13.86 9.51
CA HIS A 22 10.35 -13.43 10.90
C HIS A 22 9.49 -14.39 11.70
N GLY A 23 9.73 -14.45 13.01
CA GLY A 23 8.96 -15.29 13.94
C GLY A 23 7.65 -14.65 14.42
N ASP A 24 7.51 -13.34 14.30
CA ASP A 24 6.38 -12.56 14.79
C ASP A 24 5.72 -11.73 13.69
N PHE A 25 4.60 -11.11 14.04
CA PHE A 25 3.91 -10.17 13.17
C PHE A 25 4.80 -8.97 12.83
N LEU A 26 4.74 -8.56 11.59
CA LEU A 26 5.35 -7.34 11.09
C LEU A 26 4.27 -6.34 10.73
N TRP A 27 4.53 -5.06 11.02
CA TRP A 27 3.68 -3.97 10.60
C TRP A 27 4.52 -2.74 10.22
N SER A 28 4.06 -2.00 9.22
CA SER A 28 4.59 -0.69 8.86
C SER A 28 4.33 0.33 9.98
N GLN A 29 5.12 1.41 9.98
CA GLN A 29 4.90 2.56 10.88
C GLN A 29 3.88 3.55 10.33
N SER A 30 2.87 3.06 9.59
CA SER A 30 1.76 3.85 9.06
C SER A 30 0.83 4.38 10.16
N ARG A 31 -0.14 5.23 9.78
CA ARG A 31 -1.15 5.76 10.71
C ARG A 31 -1.74 4.65 11.57
N ASN A 32 -1.67 4.84 12.87
CA ASN A 32 -2.08 3.81 13.83
C ASN A 32 -3.55 3.38 13.63
N ALA A 33 -4.44 4.32 13.31
CA ALA A 33 -5.85 4.03 13.06
C ALA A 33 -6.06 3.10 11.85
N LEU A 34 -5.43 3.38 10.70
CA LEU A 34 -5.55 2.55 9.51
C LEU A 34 -4.97 1.15 9.73
N ARG A 35 -3.81 1.06 10.37
CA ARG A 35 -3.20 -0.22 10.74
C ARG A 35 -4.14 -1.06 11.59
N VAL A 36 -4.70 -0.48 12.67
CA VAL A 36 -5.63 -1.18 13.59
C VAL A 36 -6.85 -1.70 12.82
N ARG A 37 -7.45 -0.88 11.95
CA ARG A 37 -8.62 -1.29 11.16
C ARG A 37 -8.30 -2.42 10.18
N LEU A 38 -7.13 -2.36 9.56
CA LEU A 38 -6.69 -3.42 8.66
C LEU A 38 -6.41 -4.73 9.40
N GLU A 39 -5.82 -4.64 10.58
CA GLU A 39 -5.57 -5.78 11.47
C GLU A 39 -6.89 -6.41 11.95
N ASP A 40 -7.84 -5.61 12.42
CA ASP A 40 -9.19 -6.06 12.82
C ASP A 40 -9.91 -6.76 11.67
N TRP A 41 -9.84 -6.20 10.47
CA TRP A 41 -10.45 -6.80 9.27
C TRP A 41 -9.84 -8.16 8.94
N LEU A 42 -8.51 -8.28 8.96
CA LEU A 42 -7.82 -9.55 8.73
C LEU A 42 -8.16 -10.59 9.81
N GLN A 43 -8.16 -10.20 11.07
CA GLN A 43 -8.49 -11.10 12.18
C GLN A 43 -9.93 -11.60 12.08
N ALA A 44 -10.89 -10.72 11.80
CA ALA A 44 -12.28 -11.07 11.61
C ALA A 44 -12.44 -12.09 10.46
N GLY A 45 -11.79 -11.87 9.31
CA GLY A 45 -11.78 -12.78 8.18
C GLY A 45 -11.20 -14.15 8.53
N MET A 46 -10.08 -14.20 9.24
CA MET A 46 -9.45 -15.44 9.69
C MET A 46 -10.31 -16.21 10.67
N LEU A 47 -10.97 -15.54 11.60
CA LEU A 47 -11.89 -16.17 12.57
C LEU A 47 -13.13 -16.73 11.88
N GLN A 48 -13.74 -15.95 10.98
CA GLN A 48 -14.91 -16.39 10.22
C GLN A 48 -14.57 -17.59 9.33
N GLY A 49 -13.45 -17.56 8.63
CA GLY A 49 -13.03 -18.69 7.81
C GLY A 49 -12.80 -19.97 8.61
N ARG A 50 -12.15 -19.88 9.77
CA ARG A 50 -11.99 -21.02 10.67
C ARG A 50 -13.33 -21.57 11.19
N SER A 51 -14.26 -20.69 11.54
CA SER A 51 -15.60 -21.08 11.98
C SER A 51 -16.39 -21.79 10.88
N GLN A 52 -16.23 -21.34 9.63
CA GLN A 52 -17.00 -21.86 8.49
C GLN A 52 -16.42 -23.18 7.95
N TYR A 53 -15.09 -23.30 7.88
CA TYR A 53 -14.42 -24.41 7.21
C TYR A 53 -13.72 -25.40 8.15
N GLY A 54 -13.68 -25.11 9.47
CA GLY A 54 -13.07 -25.98 10.46
C GLY A 54 -11.63 -26.38 10.11
N ASP A 55 -11.34 -27.68 10.16
CA ASP A 55 -10.00 -28.21 9.89
C ASP A 55 -9.53 -27.97 8.45
N ALA A 56 -10.45 -27.89 7.48
CA ALA A 56 -10.13 -27.60 6.08
C ALA A 56 -9.61 -26.16 5.86
N TRP A 57 -9.85 -25.25 6.80
CA TRP A 57 -9.43 -23.85 6.69
C TRP A 57 -7.93 -23.69 6.42
N ARG A 58 -7.12 -24.50 7.07
CA ARG A 58 -5.65 -24.45 6.90
C ARG A 58 -5.23 -24.72 5.47
N GLU A 59 -5.85 -25.69 4.83
CA GLU A 59 -5.58 -26.04 3.44
C GLU A 59 -6.12 -24.97 2.48
N PHE A 60 -7.30 -24.42 2.74
CA PHE A 60 -7.84 -23.31 1.95
C PHE A 60 -6.91 -22.09 1.96
N VAL A 61 -6.44 -21.68 3.15
CA VAL A 61 -5.52 -20.54 3.25
C VAL A 61 -4.20 -20.82 2.54
N ALA A 62 -3.64 -22.04 2.67
CA ALA A 62 -2.38 -22.38 2.03
C ALA A 62 -2.45 -22.36 0.49
N ARG A 63 -3.62 -22.64 -0.08
CA ARG A 63 -3.84 -22.66 -1.55
C ARG A 63 -4.48 -21.40 -2.10
N ALA A 64 -4.86 -20.47 -1.25
CA ALA A 64 -5.50 -19.24 -1.72
C ALA A 64 -4.55 -18.46 -2.62
N PRO A 65 -5.05 -17.88 -3.73
CA PRO A 65 -4.25 -17.01 -4.57
C PRO A 65 -3.96 -15.68 -3.87
N LEU A 66 -3.07 -14.90 -4.45
CA LEU A 66 -2.97 -13.48 -4.14
C LEU A 66 -4.24 -12.78 -4.64
N TRP A 67 -4.82 -11.94 -3.79
CA TRP A 67 -6.00 -11.13 -4.08
C TRP A 67 -5.65 -9.66 -4.14
N ASN A 68 -6.14 -8.98 -5.15
CA ASN A 68 -6.16 -7.54 -5.22
C ASN A 68 -7.44 -7.02 -4.57
N PHE A 69 -7.36 -5.91 -3.86
CA PHE A 69 -8.54 -5.30 -3.23
C PHE A 69 -8.55 -3.78 -3.34
N LEU A 70 -9.74 -3.23 -3.33
CA LEU A 70 -10.00 -1.82 -3.11
C LEU A 70 -10.99 -1.73 -1.95
N ALA A 71 -10.54 -1.21 -0.82
CA ALA A 71 -11.38 -0.96 0.35
C ALA A 71 -11.79 0.51 0.37
N PRO A 72 -13.08 0.81 0.19
CA PRO A 72 -13.58 2.18 0.32
C PRO A 72 -13.49 2.66 1.77
N ALA A 73 -13.47 3.97 1.97
CA ALA A 73 -13.28 4.62 3.27
C ALA A 73 -14.21 4.09 4.37
N ASN A 74 -15.47 3.82 4.03
CA ASN A 74 -16.47 3.29 4.97
C ASN A 74 -16.26 1.83 5.35
N ALA A 75 -15.59 1.03 4.51
CA ALA A 75 -15.35 -0.40 4.81
C ALA A 75 -14.34 -0.60 5.95
N LEU A 76 -13.37 0.30 6.06
CA LEU A 76 -12.38 0.28 7.14
C LEU A 76 -12.62 1.37 8.20
N ASN A 77 -13.70 2.15 8.05
CA ASN A 77 -14.03 3.28 8.93
C ASN A 77 -12.84 4.25 9.09
N VAL A 78 -12.27 4.67 7.97
CA VAL A 78 -11.17 5.63 7.83
C VAL A 78 -11.52 6.68 6.78
N ASP A 79 -10.74 7.74 6.68
CA ASP A 79 -10.95 8.86 5.74
C ASP A 79 -10.26 8.69 4.38
N CYS A 80 -9.70 7.51 4.11
CA CYS A 80 -8.98 7.18 2.88
C CYS A 80 -9.53 5.93 2.21
N MET A 81 -9.20 5.74 0.94
CA MET A 81 -9.45 4.50 0.20
C MET A 81 -8.15 3.69 0.13
N VAL A 82 -8.21 2.40 0.43
CA VAL A 82 -7.03 1.54 0.41
C VAL A 82 -7.06 0.62 -0.80
N VAL A 83 -6.03 0.71 -1.62
CA VAL A 83 -5.82 -0.15 -2.79
C VAL A 83 -4.62 -1.04 -2.52
N GLY A 84 -4.75 -2.34 -2.66
CA GLY A 84 -3.67 -3.22 -2.29
C GLY A 84 -3.82 -4.68 -2.68
N CYS A 85 -2.93 -5.47 -2.12
CA CYS A 85 -2.89 -6.93 -2.28
C CYS A 85 -2.86 -7.63 -0.93
N ILE A 86 -3.44 -8.81 -0.88
CA ILE A 86 -3.37 -9.74 0.24
C ILE A 86 -3.00 -11.12 -0.28
N ALA A 87 -2.09 -11.80 0.38
CA ALA A 87 -1.66 -13.15 0.02
C ALA A 87 -1.54 -14.05 1.24
N PRO A 88 -1.73 -15.38 1.05
CA PRO A 88 -1.36 -16.35 2.06
C PRO A 88 0.12 -16.21 2.42
N SER A 89 0.42 -16.29 3.70
CA SER A 89 1.80 -16.27 4.19
C SER A 89 1.91 -17.02 5.50
N CYS A 90 3.13 -17.15 6.00
CA CYS A 90 3.42 -17.75 7.29
C CYS A 90 4.60 -17.06 7.95
N ASP A 91 4.81 -17.32 9.23
CA ASP A 91 6.05 -16.94 9.90
C ASP A 91 7.15 -18.00 9.71
N ARG A 92 8.32 -17.73 10.27
CA ARG A 92 9.50 -18.60 10.19
C ARG A 92 9.28 -20.03 10.71
N VAL A 93 8.28 -20.25 11.56
CA VAL A 93 7.93 -21.58 12.09
C VAL A 93 6.68 -22.18 11.44
N GLY A 94 6.18 -21.57 10.33
CA GLY A 94 5.08 -22.10 9.53
C GLY A 94 3.67 -21.80 10.07
N ARG A 95 3.52 -20.87 11.04
CA ARG A 95 2.21 -20.44 11.51
C ARG A 95 1.58 -19.50 10.48
N GLN A 96 0.48 -19.95 9.87
CA GLN A 96 -0.19 -19.23 8.78
C GLN A 96 -0.88 -17.96 9.28
N TYR A 97 -0.66 -16.88 8.53
CA TYR A 97 -1.40 -15.62 8.61
C TYR A 97 -1.14 -14.83 7.31
N PRO A 98 -2.14 -14.16 6.74
CA PRO A 98 -1.95 -13.41 5.51
C PRO A 98 -0.96 -12.26 5.68
N PHE A 99 -0.27 -11.93 4.57
CA PHE A 99 0.48 -10.71 4.44
C PHE A 99 -0.29 -9.75 3.54
N VAL A 100 -0.40 -8.50 3.94
CA VAL A 100 -1.13 -7.44 3.24
C VAL A 100 -0.22 -6.26 2.97
N VAL A 101 -0.36 -5.67 1.79
CA VAL A 101 0.27 -4.40 1.43
C VAL A 101 -0.75 -3.55 0.71
N GLY A 102 -0.85 -2.28 1.05
CA GLY A 102 -1.77 -1.36 0.40
C GLY A 102 -1.25 0.08 0.41
N TYR A 103 -1.84 0.87 -0.47
CA TYR A 103 -1.66 2.32 -0.54
C TYR A 103 -2.97 2.98 -0.14
N ALA A 104 -2.90 3.84 0.87
CA ALA A 104 -4.01 4.64 1.34
C ALA A 104 -4.02 5.96 0.56
N PHE A 105 -5.00 6.12 -0.30
CA PHE A 105 -5.23 7.32 -1.09
C PHE A 105 -6.23 8.24 -0.40
N PRO A 106 -6.00 9.56 -0.33
CA PRO A 106 -7.05 10.50 0.01
C PRO A 106 -8.28 10.26 -0.87
N ARG A 107 -9.45 10.23 -0.26
CA ARG A 107 -10.71 9.93 -0.97
C ARG A 107 -10.92 10.85 -2.17
N GLU A 108 -10.66 12.13 -1.99
CA GLU A 108 -10.85 13.18 -3.01
C GLU A 108 -9.92 12.98 -4.21
N MET A 109 -8.74 12.38 -3.99
CA MET A 109 -7.78 12.10 -5.06
C MET A 109 -8.34 11.07 -6.04
N LEU A 110 -8.90 9.96 -5.55
CA LEU A 110 -9.48 8.93 -6.42
C LEU A 110 -10.83 9.35 -7.02
N LEU A 111 -11.70 10.00 -6.25
CA LEU A 111 -12.98 10.47 -6.75
C LEU A 111 -12.84 11.63 -7.74
N GLY A 112 -11.80 12.44 -7.59
CA GLY A 112 -11.52 13.59 -8.46
C GLY A 112 -10.76 13.24 -9.75
N SER A 113 -10.27 12.01 -9.92
CA SER A 113 -9.46 11.61 -11.08
C SER A 113 -9.85 10.23 -11.60
N PRO A 114 -10.84 10.14 -12.53
CA PRO A 114 -11.17 8.88 -13.21
C PRO A 114 -9.96 8.25 -13.91
N ALA A 115 -9.08 9.05 -14.48
CA ALA A 115 -7.85 8.58 -15.12
C ALA A 115 -6.93 7.86 -14.14
N LEU A 116 -6.81 8.35 -12.89
CA LEU A 116 -6.05 7.68 -11.83
C LEU A 116 -6.65 6.31 -11.48
N VAL A 117 -7.98 6.23 -11.44
CA VAL A 117 -8.68 4.96 -11.15
C VAL A 117 -8.39 3.91 -12.21
N THR A 118 -8.28 4.31 -13.49
CA THR A 118 -7.95 3.37 -14.59
C THR A 118 -6.54 2.80 -14.49
N GLU A 119 -5.62 3.46 -13.78
CA GLU A 119 -4.25 3.00 -13.57
C GLU A 119 -4.07 2.09 -12.34
N LEU A 120 -5.06 1.98 -11.47
CA LEU A 120 -4.98 1.12 -10.27
C LEU A 120 -4.69 -0.36 -10.57
N PRO A 121 -5.22 -0.99 -11.65
CA PRO A 121 -4.87 -2.35 -12.00
C PRO A 121 -3.37 -2.54 -12.25
N THR A 122 -2.71 -1.57 -12.87
CA THR A 122 -1.25 -1.60 -13.07
C THR A 122 -0.51 -1.54 -11.73
N LEU A 123 -0.96 -0.67 -10.82
CA LEU A 123 -0.38 -0.57 -9.47
C LEU A 123 -0.46 -1.90 -8.71
N VAL A 124 -1.65 -2.51 -8.64
CA VAL A 124 -1.82 -3.76 -7.89
C VAL A 124 -1.10 -4.94 -8.55
N THR A 125 -0.91 -4.91 -9.86
CA THR A 125 -0.08 -5.89 -10.57
C THR A 125 1.39 -5.78 -10.17
N LEU A 126 1.96 -4.59 -10.20
CA LEU A 126 3.34 -4.34 -9.74
C LEU A 126 3.52 -4.71 -8.27
N LEU A 127 2.55 -4.31 -7.44
CA LEU A 127 2.55 -4.60 -6.00
C LEU A 127 2.49 -6.11 -5.73
N GLY A 128 1.61 -6.83 -6.42
CA GLY A 128 1.45 -8.28 -6.30
C GLY A 128 2.73 -9.04 -6.66
N TYR A 129 3.43 -8.63 -7.70
CA TYR A 129 4.71 -9.19 -8.09
C TYR A 129 5.77 -9.07 -6.99
N GLN A 130 5.89 -7.87 -6.41
CA GLN A 130 6.85 -7.62 -5.33
C GLN A 130 6.46 -8.33 -4.03
N MET A 131 5.16 -8.38 -3.73
CA MET A 131 4.63 -9.08 -2.57
C MET A 131 4.90 -10.59 -2.65
N TYR A 132 4.65 -11.19 -3.81
CA TYR A 132 4.96 -12.60 -4.05
C TYR A 132 6.46 -12.87 -3.85
N SER A 133 7.32 -12.03 -4.42
CA SER A 133 8.77 -12.12 -4.25
C SER A 133 9.21 -11.97 -2.79
N ALA A 134 8.56 -11.08 -2.02
CA ALA A 134 8.85 -10.86 -0.62
C ALA A 134 8.54 -12.10 0.25
N ILE A 135 7.43 -12.78 -0.05
CA ILE A 135 7.03 -14.01 0.64
C ILE A 135 7.95 -15.17 0.23
N GLU A 136 8.13 -15.40 -1.07
CA GLU A 136 8.87 -16.55 -1.60
C GLU A 136 10.34 -16.49 -1.21
N ARG A 137 10.96 -15.31 -1.28
CA ARG A 137 12.38 -15.10 -0.95
C ARG A 137 12.63 -14.74 0.51
N ALA A 138 11.59 -14.73 1.33
CA ALA A 138 11.67 -14.39 2.75
C ALA A 138 12.44 -13.08 2.99
N TRP A 139 12.02 -11.98 2.36
CA TRP A 139 12.72 -10.70 2.47
C TRP A 139 12.74 -10.18 3.91
N PRO A 140 13.86 -9.59 4.33
CA PRO A 140 13.97 -9.03 5.65
C PRO A 140 13.16 -7.72 5.77
N ARG A 141 12.67 -7.42 6.99
CA ARG A 141 11.89 -6.21 7.25
C ARG A 141 12.58 -4.91 6.79
N THR A 142 13.90 -4.87 6.87
CA THR A 142 14.69 -3.68 6.57
C THR A 142 14.59 -3.16 5.15
N VAL A 143 14.16 -3.99 4.19
CA VAL A 143 14.03 -3.60 2.78
C VAL A 143 12.57 -3.31 2.38
N LEU A 144 11.58 -3.70 3.18
CA LEU A 144 10.18 -3.67 2.76
C LEU A 144 9.68 -2.24 2.49
N ASP A 145 9.96 -1.30 3.40
CA ASP A 145 9.50 0.08 3.23
C ASP A 145 10.02 0.71 1.93
N SER A 146 11.29 0.46 1.59
CA SER A 146 11.89 0.97 0.36
C SER A 146 11.32 0.30 -0.90
N ILE A 147 11.00 -0.99 -0.83
CA ILE A 147 10.42 -1.71 -1.95
C ILE A 147 9.01 -1.18 -2.27
N TRP A 148 8.18 -1.02 -1.25
CA TRP A 148 6.82 -0.49 -1.45
C TRP A 148 6.84 0.95 -1.95
N ALA A 149 7.74 1.79 -1.44
CA ALA A 149 7.95 3.13 -1.96
C ALA A 149 8.39 3.12 -3.44
N ASN A 150 9.28 2.21 -3.81
CA ASN A 150 9.74 2.06 -5.20
C ASN A 150 8.62 1.59 -6.15
N VAL A 151 7.72 0.70 -5.71
CA VAL A 151 6.54 0.29 -6.50
C VAL A 151 5.67 1.49 -6.82
N LEU A 152 5.37 2.32 -5.83
CA LEU A 152 4.58 3.54 -6.03
C LEU A 152 5.26 4.53 -6.98
N ALA A 153 6.57 4.73 -6.80
CA ALA A 153 7.36 5.62 -7.64
C ALA A 153 7.49 5.10 -9.09
N GLN A 154 7.62 3.77 -9.27
CA GLN A 154 7.63 3.15 -10.59
C GLN A 154 6.30 3.33 -11.30
N TRP A 155 5.19 3.00 -10.65
CA TRP A 155 3.85 3.16 -11.19
C TRP A 155 3.58 4.59 -11.63
N ARG A 156 3.98 5.59 -10.84
CA ARG A 156 3.80 7.00 -11.15
C ARG A 156 4.59 7.47 -12.37
N ARG A 157 5.80 6.94 -12.61
CA ARG A 157 6.65 7.37 -13.74
C ARG A 157 5.99 7.17 -15.10
N ASP A 158 5.11 6.17 -15.19
CA ASP A 158 4.47 5.79 -16.43
C ASP A 158 3.16 6.58 -16.69
N TRP A 159 2.83 7.55 -15.82
CA TRP A 159 1.62 8.35 -15.96
C TRP A 159 1.74 9.43 -17.03
N PRO A 160 0.68 9.63 -17.85
CA PRO A 160 0.51 10.87 -18.60
C PRO A 160 0.51 12.09 -17.68
N CYS A 161 1.06 13.21 -18.16
CA CYS A 161 1.26 14.43 -17.34
C CYS A 161 -0.03 15.04 -16.76
N ASP A 162 -1.20 14.64 -17.24
CA ASP A 162 -2.52 15.18 -16.94
C ASP A 162 -3.40 14.34 -16.01
N ILE A 163 -2.89 13.19 -15.53
CA ILE A 163 -3.65 12.28 -14.63
C ILE A 163 -4.01 12.94 -13.29
N LEU A 164 -3.15 13.80 -12.74
CA LEU A 164 -3.42 14.47 -11.48
C LEU A 164 -4.31 15.69 -11.64
N PRO A 165 -5.27 15.93 -10.72
CA PRO A 165 -6.06 17.16 -10.70
C PRO A 165 -5.19 18.41 -10.72
N ALA A 166 -5.65 19.46 -11.41
CA ALA A 166 -4.89 20.72 -11.58
C ALA A 166 -4.42 21.34 -10.25
N ALA A 167 -5.21 21.18 -9.18
CA ALA A 167 -4.87 21.67 -7.84
C ALA A 167 -3.62 20.99 -7.24
N GLN A 168 -3.29 19.77 -7.64
CA GLN A 168 -2.11 19.05 -7.16
C GLN A 168 -0.89 19.26 -8.06
N ARG A 169 -1.08 19.74 -9.29
CA ARG A 169 -0.01 20.11 -10.23
C ARG A 169 0.68 21.41 -9.84
N ALA A 170 -0.01 22.32 -9.17
CA ALA A 170 0.50 23.65 -8.82
C ALA A 170 1.52 23.66 -7.65
N GLY A 171 1.61 22.57 -6.88
CA GLY A 171 2.51 22.47 -5.71
C GLY A 171 3.96 22.11 -6.04
N SER A 172 4.28 21.70 -7.28
CA SER A 172 5.64 21.27 -7.67
C SER A 172 6.45 22.32 -8.43
N GLY A 173 5.93 23.55 -8.58
CA GLY A 173 6.49 24.59 -9.44
C GLY A 173 6.73 25.94 -8.78
N SER A 174 7.31 26.02 -7.58
CA SER A 174 7.74 27.33 -7.04
C SER A 174 9.16 27.26 -6.47
N GLY A 175 10.12 27.55 -7.34
CA GLY A 175 11.53 27.65 -6.97
C GLY A 175 12.43 28.18 -8.07
N SER A 176 12.10 29.35 -8.66
CA SER A 176 13.11 30.20 -9.30
C SER A 176 12.54 31.60 -9.55
N GLY A 177 12.47 32.39 -8.50
CA GLY A 177 12.32 33.85 -8.60
C GLY A 177 13.70 34.46 -8.69
N THR A 178 14.19 34.74 -9.89
CA THR A 178 15.33 35.61 -10.15
C THR A 178 14.99 37.02 -9.72
N SER A 179 15.60 37.48 -8.63
CA SER A 179 15.64 38.90 -8.29
C SER A 179 16.69 39.58 -9.18
N THR A 180 16.22 40.26 -10.21
CA THR A 180 17.04 41.28 -10.92
C THR A 180 16.95 42.57 -10.14
N GLY A 181 18.02 42.89 -9.45
CA GLY A 181 18.26 44.24 -8.97
C GLY A 181 18.44 45.22 -10.15
N SER A 182 17.84 46.38 -10.01
CA SER A 182 18.20 47.56 -10.81
C SER A 182 18.39 48.70 -9.84
N ASP A 183 19.66 48.94 -9.53
CA ASP A 183 20.13 50.25 -9.14
C ASP A 183 20.03 51.15 -10.33
N ILE A 184 19.51 52.36 -10.18
CA ILE A 184 19.98 53.61 -10.86
C ILE A 184 19.43 54.82 -10.08
N LEU A 185 20.43 55.64 -9.60
CA LEU A 185 20.42 57.06 -9.20
C LEU A 185 19.64 57.45 -7.95
#